data_45e1bc89f90589b29e142e397aa768c1
#
_entry.id   45e1bc89f90589b29e142e397aa768c1
#
_cell.length_a   1.000
_cell.length_b   1.000
_cell.length_c   1.000
_cell.angle_alpha   90.00
_cell.angle_beta   90.00
_cell.angle_gamma   90.00
#
_symmetry.space_group_name_H-M   'P 1'
#
loop_
_entity.id
_entity.type
_entity.pdbx_description
1 polymer ?
#
loop_
_entity_poly.entity_id
_entity_poly.type
_entity_poly.pdbx_seq_one_letter_code
_entity_poly.pdbx_strand_id
1 'polypeptide(L)'
;MLRDGIFQATLARHDLLTRASVPSPRVAGVTDDNLLFLTELPGRPLSKALFEPGNPCTAESLVGLLDQLPPQVCELPRRSPWSESVDHYCRMVAAAMPDQQDRLDRMARIISQGLSGLPQGNEPTHGDFHEGQIHVWNGQVCGILDVDTIGPGRRADDLACLVAHLSTVQHMNSSQADRMRQILAGWVPVFDTRVDPVELRLRSAAVAISLATGPYRSQEANWGAETLSIIDAAEALINQVA
;
A
#
# COMPACT_ATOMS: atom_id res chain seq x y z
N MET A 1 8.86 -12.02 -20.01
CA MET A 1 7.85 -12.22 -21.07
C MET A 1 6.48 -12.38 -20.39
N LEU A 2 5.57 -11.45 -20.63
CA LEU A 2 4.20 -11.49 -20.11
C LEU A 2 3.32 -12.39 -21.00
N ARG A 3 2.29 -13.04 -20.41
CA ARG A 3 1.25 -13.69 -21.23
C ARG A 3 0.47 -12.63 -21.98
N ASP A 4 0.04 -12.90 -23.22
CA ASP A 4 -0.61 -11.92 -24.12
C ASP A 4 -1.72 -11.10 -23.44
N GLY A 5 -2.63 -11.73 -22.72
CA GLY A 5 -3.72 -11.04 -22.05
C GLY A 5 -3.26 -10.09 -20.93
N ILE A 6 -2.21 -10.45 -20.19
CA ILE A 6 -1.61 -9.60 -19.14
C ILE A 6 -0.87 -8.44 -19.79
N PHE A 7 -0.11 -8.69 -20.85
CA PHE A 7 0.62 -7.68 -21.59
C PHE A 7 -0.30 -6.59 -22.15
N GLN A 8 -1.39 -6.98 -22.83
CA GLN A 8 -2.36 -6.02 -23.35
C GLN A 8 -3.06 -5.23 -22.25
N ALA A 9 -3.38 -5.86 -21.12
CA ALA A 9 -3.96 -5.17 -19.97
C ALA A 9 -3.00 -4.16 -19.35
N THR A 10 -1.70 -4.47 -19.24
CA THR A 10 -0.67 -3.55 -18.74
C THR A 10 -0.49 -2.37 -19.69
N LEU A 11 -0.39 -2.61 -21.01
CA LEU A 11 -0.34 -1.55 -22.01
C LEU A 11 -1.53 -0.61 -21.92
N ALA A 12 -2.75 -1.15 -21.81
CA ALA A 12 -3.96 -0.36 -21.72
C ALA A 12 -3.97 0.55 -20.48
N ARG A 13 -3.44 0.08 -19.35
CA ARG A 13 -3.29 0.88 -18.12
C ARG A 13 -2.31 2.04 -18.30
N HIS A 14 -1.14 1.77 -18.85
CA HIS A 14 -0.15 2.82 -19.12
C HIS A 14 -0.67 3.87 -20.09
N ASP A 15 -1.38 3.45 -21.15
CA ASP A 15 -1.98 4.34 -22.12
C ASP A 15 -3.09 5.21 -21.48
N LEU A 16 -3.96 4.62 -20.67
CA LEU A 16 -4.99 5.32 -19.90
C LEU A 16 -4.37 6.43 -19.03
N LEU A 17 -3.36 6.10 -18.24
CA LEU A 17 -2.70 7.06 -17.34
C LEU A 17 -1.95 8.15 -18.11
N THR A 18 -1.32 7.78 -19.22
CA THR A 18 -0.63 8.74 -20.08
C THR A 18 -1.60 9.76 -20.68
N ARG A 19 -2.76 9.33 -21.18
CA ARG A 19 -3.81 10.22 -21.71
C ARG A 19 -4.40 11.13 -20.64
N ALA A 20 -4.50 10.63 -19.42
CA ALA A 20 -4.96 11.42 -18.27
C ALA A 20 -3.88 12.32 -17.65
N SER A 21 -2.64 12.30 -18.19
CA SER A 21 -1.50 13.05 -17.67
C SER A 21 -1.12 12.70 -16.21
N VAL A 22 -1.46 11.49 -15.76
CA VAL A 22 -1.00 11.00 -14.46
C VAL A 22 0.52 10.79 -14.53
N PRO A 23 1.29 11.24 -13.52
CA PRO A 23 2.74 11.10 -13.52
C PRO A 23 3.15 9.64 -13.25
N SER A 24 3.18 8.83 -14.30
CA SER A 24 3.59 7.43 -14.32
C SER A 24 4.55 7.15 -15.48
N PRO A 25 5.32 6.05 -15.44
CA PRO A 25 6.17 5.69 -16.57
C PRO A 25 5.36 5.55 -17.86
N ARG A 26 5.87 6.14 -18.94
CA ARG A 26 5.26 6.02 -20.26
C ARG A 26 5.85 4.84 -21.00
N VAL A 27 5.06 4.24 -21.88
CA VAL A 27 5.57 3.20 -22.79
C VAL A 27 6.54 3.84 -23.78
N ALA A 28 7.81 3.43 -23.72
CA ALA A 28 8.87 3.85 -24.63
C ALA A 28 8.99 2.90 -25.82
N GLY A 29 8.60 1.65 -25.67
CA GLY A 29 8.62 0.64 -26.72
C GLY A 29 8.08 -0.70 -26.26
N VAL A 30 7.77 -1.53 -27.23
CA VAL A 30 7.34 -2.92 -27.03
C VAL A 30 8.05 -3.82 -28.05
N THR A 31 8.22 -5.10 -27.73
CA THR A 31 8.78 -6.10 -28.64
C THR A 31 7.73 -7.16 -28.98
N ASP A 32 7.98 -7.92 -30.05
CA ASP A 32 7.08 -8.99 -30.51
C ASP A 32 6.96 -10.14 -29.51
N ASP A 33 7.89 -10.27 -28.57
CA ASP A 33 7.91 -11.26 -27.50
C ASP A 33 7.36 -10.71 -26.17
N ASN A 34 6.56 -9.63 -26.22
CA ASN A 34 5.87 -9.02 -25.07
C ASN A 34 6.80 -8.47 -23.97
N LEU A 35 7.95 -7.89 -24.36
CA LEU A 35 8.72 -7.03 -23.44
C LEU A 35 8.21 -5.60 -23.54
N LEU A 36 8.09 -4.96 -22.38
CA LEU A 36 7.65 -3.59 -22.22
C LEU A 36 8.82 -2.72 -21.75
N PHE A 37 9.14 -1.69 -22.51
CA PHE A 37 10.11 -0.67 -22.14
C PHE A 37 9.36 0.55 -21.65
N LEU A 38 9.68 1.00 -20.45
CA LEU A 38 9.07 2.16 -19.82
C LEU A 38 10.09 3.27 -19.65
N THR A 39 9.63 4.52 -19.70
CA THR A 39 10.49 5.66 -19.34
C THR A 39 10.81 5.65 -17.86
N GLU A 40 11.98 6.14 -17.48
CA GLU A 40 12.31 6.38 -16.09
C GLU A 40 11.48 7.54 -15.53
N LEU A 41 11.05 7.43 -14.27
CA LEU A 41 10.48 8.54 -13.52
C LEU A 41 11.59 9.43 -12.94
N PRO A 42 11.36 10.75 -12.88
CA PRO A 42 12.29 11.63 -12.18
C PRO A 42 12.29 11.35 -10.67
N GLY A 43 13.32 11.86 -9.99
CA GLY A 43 13.41 11.78 -8.54
C GLY A 43 13.87 10.42 -8.03
N ARG A 44 13.34 9.99 -6.91
CA ARG A 44 13.71 8.75 -6.23
C ARG A 44 12.52 8.16 -5.47
N PRO A 45 12.52 6.85 -5.18
CA PRO A 45 11.47 6.24 -4.35
C PRO A 45 11.33 6.93 -2.99
N LEU A 46 10.09 7.12 -2.56
CA LEU A 46 9.77 7.68 -1.25
C LEU A 46 10.40 6.84 -0.13
N SER A 47 10.49 5.52 -0.28
CA SER A 47 11.16 4.61 0.66
C SER A 47 12.60 5.01 1.00
N LYS A 48 13.32 5.64 0.07
CA LYS A 48 14.67 6.20 0.30
C LYS A 48 14.59 7.59 0.92
N ALA A 49 13.72 8.45 0.39
CA ALA A 49 13.59 9.84 0.82
C ALA A 49 13.09 9.98 2.27
N LEU A 50 12.35 9.02 2.78
CA LEU A 50 11.86 8.98 4.16
C LEU A 50 12.99 9.07 5.20
N PHE A 51 14.18 8.55 4.92
CA PHE A 51 15.31 8.50 5.83
C PHE A 51 16.35 9.60 5.60
N GLU A 52 16.10 10.51 4.65
CA GLU A 52 16.96 11.64 4.38
C GLU A 52 16.53 12.91 5.13
N PRO A 53 17.43 13.88 5.32
CA PRO A 53 17.07 15.17 5.92
C PRO A 53 15.98 15.91 5.17
N GLY A 54 15.12 16.62 5.89
CA GLY A 54 14.02 17.40 5.31
C GLY A 54 12.70 16.63 5.22
N ASN A 55 11.67 17.27 4.69
CA ASN A 55 10.38 16.64 4.45
C ASN A 55 10.40 15.95 3.07
N PRO A 56 10.14 14.63 2.98
CA PRO A 56 10.17 13.91 1.70
C PRO A 56 9.06 14.39 0.74
N CYS A 57 7.88 14.65 1.29
CA CYS A 57 6.70 15.22 0.61
C CYS A 57 5.62 15.53 1.66
N THR A 58 4.50 16.12 1.24
CA THR A 58 3.35 16.36 2.13
C THR A 58 2.29 15.29 1.95
N ALA A 59 1.43 15.08 2.98
CA ALA A 59 0.29 14.16 2.90
C ALA A 59 -0.69 14.59 1.79
N GLU A 60 -0.89 15.89 1.61
CA GLU A 60 -1.75 16.46 0.56
C GLU A 60 -1.23 16.12 -0.83
N SER A 61 0.09 16.09 -1.05
CA SER A 61 0.66 15.71 -2.34
C SER A 61 0.48 14.22 -2.65
N LEU A 62 0.47 13.36 -1.62
CA LEU A 62 0.17 11.93 -1.76
C LEU A 62 -1.30 11.71 -2.14
N VAL A 63 -2.21 12.37 -1.42
CA VAL A 63 -3.64 12.35 -1.75
C VAL A 63 -3.87 12.95 -3.15
N GLY A 64 -3.23 14.07 -3.46
CA GLY A 64 -3.34 14.73 -4.76
C GLY A 64 -2.87 13.86 -5.93
N LEU A 65 -1.89 12.97 -5.72
CA LEU A 65 -1.49 11.98 -6.73
C LEU A 65 -2.63 10.98 -7.00
N LEU A 66 -3.25 10.47 -5.95
CA LEU A 66 -4.39 9.54 -6.09
C LEU A 66 -5.62 10.24 -6.72
N ASP A 67 -5.83 11.52 -6.44
CA ASP A 67 -6.94 12.30 -7.03
C ASP A 67 -6.74 12.57 -8.54
N GLN A 68 -5.53 12.39 -9.08
CA GLN A 68 -5.25 12.47 -10.52
C GLN A 68 -5.64 11.20 -11.29
N LEU A 69 -5.92 10.09 -10.60
CA LEU A 69 -6.36 8.86 -11.27
C LEU A 69 -7.69 9.12 -12.00
N PRO A 70 -7.77 8.84 -13.31
CA PRO A 70 -8.97 9.17 -14.08
C PRO A 70 -10.15 8.25 -13.74
N PRO A 71 -11.40 8.73 -13.87
CA PRO A 71 -12.60 7.92 -13.58
C PRO A 71 -12.67 6.60 -14.37
N GLN A 72 -12.05 6.54 -15.55
CA GLN A 72 -11.99 5.34 -16.38
C GLN A 72 -11.24 4.17 -15.69
N VAL A 73 -10.46 4.43 -14.65
CA VAL A 73 -9.87 3.38 -13.81
C VAL A 73 -10.97 2.51 -13.19
N CYS A 74 -12.15 3.06 -12.93
CA CYS A 74 -13.30 2.30 -12.41
C CYS A 74 -13.91 1.33 -13.43
N GLU A 75 -13.57 1.43 -14.71
CA GLU A 75 -14.01 0.50 -15.77
C GLU A 75 -13.10 -0.73 -15.88
N LEU A 76 -11.95 -0.70 -15.22
CA LEU A 76 -11.00 -1.82 -15.20
C LEU A 76 -11.51 -2.95 -14.30
N PRO A 77 -11.05 -4.19 -14.53
CA PRO A 77 -11.37 -5.30 -13.64
C PRO A 77 -10.97 -5.01 -12.18
N ARG A 78 -11.95 -5.17 -11.27
CA ARG A 78 -11.70 -5.03 -9.84
C ARG A 78 -10.71 -6.09 -9.34
N ARG A 79 -9.77 -5.69 -8.51
CA ARG A 79 -8.97 -6.58 -7.66
C ARG A 79 -9.43 -6.47 -6.22
N SER A 80 -9.47 -7.60 -5.52
CA SER A 80 -9.71 -7.59 -4.07
C SER A 80 -8.53 -6.93 -3.37
N PRO A 81 -8.76 -5.89 -2.55
CA PRO A 81 -7.70 -5.29 -1.77
C PRO A 81 -7.18 -6.26 -0.71
N TRP A 82 -5.96 -6.03 -0.24
CA TRP A 82 -5.32 -6.86 0.80
C TRP A 82 -6.17 -6.98 2.06
N SER A 83 -6.91 -5.91 2.40
CA SER A 83 -7.79 -5.84 3.57
C SER A 83 -8.94 -6.84 3.55
N GLU A 84 -9.43 -7.26 2.37
CA GLU A 84 -10.50 -8.26 2.24
C GLU A 84 -10.04 -9.71 2.55
N SER A 85 -8.73 -9.95 2.65
CA SER A 85 -8.15 -11.29 2.84
C SER A 85 -7.57 -11.50 4.24
N VAL A 86 -7.97 -10.71 5.23
CA VAL A 86 -7.39 -10.73 6.58
C VAL A 86 -7.42 -12.12 7.22
N ASP A 87 -8.54 -12.85 7.14
CA ASP A 87 -8.65 -14.22 7.68
C ASP A 87 -7.67 -15.20 7.02
N HIS A 88 -7.41 -15.02 5.73
CA HIS A 88 -6.43 -15.84 5.01
C HIS A 88 -5.02 -15.59 5.53
N TYR A 89 -4.63 -14.32 5.67
CA TYR A 89 -3.30 -13.96 6.15
C TYR A 89 -3.09 -14.30 7.62
N CYS A 90 -4.10 -14.13 8.48
CA CYS A 90 -4.04 -14.59 9.86
C CYS A 90 -3.75 -16.09 9.96
N ARG A 91 -4.42 -16.92 9.15
CA ARG A 91 -4.13 -18.36 9.11
C ARG A 91 -2.72 -18.67 8.60
N MET A 92 -2.22 -17.92 7.61
CA MET A 92 -0.84 -18.11 7.11
C MET A 92 0.19 -17.78 8.19
N VAL A 93 0.02 -16.67 8.89
CA VAL A 93 0.92 -16.26 9.98
C VAL A 93 0.85 -17.25 11.13
N ALA A 94 -0.35 -17.65 11.55
CA ALA A 94 -0.56 -18.63 12.63
C ALA A 94 0.04 -20.02 12.30
N ALA A 95 0.06 -20.42 11.03
CA ALA A 95 0.72 -21.66 10.62
C ALA A 95 2.25 -21.61 10.87
N ALA A 96 2.87 -20.44 10.78
CA ALA A 96 4.29 -20.24 11.10
C ALA A 96 4.53 -19.91 12.59
N MET A 97 3.55 -19.29 13.27
CA MET A 97 3.60 -18.89 14.68
C MET A 97 2.35 -19.33 15.44
N PRO A 98 2.22 -20.65 15.78
CA PRO A 98 1.00 -21.19 16.39
C PRO A 98 0.64 -20.56 17.75
N ASP A 99 1.61 -20.06 18.50
CA ASP A 99 1.45 -19.32 19.75
C ASP A 99 0.72 -17.98 19.59
N GLN A 100 0.65 -17.44 18.38
CA GLN A 100 -0.08 -16.21 18.07
C GLN A 100 -1.52 -16.45 17.54
N GLN A 101 -1.96 -17.69 17.40
CA GLN A 101 -3.26 -18.05 16.80
C GLN A 101 -4.42 -17.28 17.43
N ASP A 102 -4.58 -17.38 18.76
CA ASP A 102 -5.70 -16.74 19.47
C ASP A 102 -5.70 -15.20 19.32
N ARG A 103 -4.52 -14.60 19.28
CA ARG A 103 -4.33 -13.17 19.07
C ARG A 103 -4.78 -12.77 17.67
N LEU A 104 -4.30 -13.47 16.65
CA LEU A 104 -4.65 -13.25 15.26
C LEU A 104 -6.13 -13.45 15.00
N ASP A 105 -6.74 -14.46 15.59
CA ASP A 105 -8.19 -14.71 15.48
C ASP A 105 -9.04 -13.58 16.10
N ARG A 106 -8.58 -12.98 17.21
CA ARG A 106 -9.24 -11.80 17.78
C ARG A 106 -9.12 -10.59 16.84
N MET A 107 -7.92 -10.33 16.32
CA MET A 107 -7.67 -9.22 15.40
C MET A 107 -8.50 -9.36 14.12
N ALA A 108 -8.52 -10.54 13.52
CA ALA A 108 -9.32 -10.82 12.33
C ALA A 108 -10.81 -10.56 12.56
N ARG A 109 -11.36 -10.99 13.71
CA ARG A 109 -12.77 -10.73 14.06
C ARG A 109 -13.07 -9.24 14.20
N ILE A 110 -12.21 -8.47 14.89
CA ILE A 110 -12.42 -7.02 15.06
C ILE A 110 -12.40 -6.33 13.70
N ILE A 111 -11.42 -6.63 12.87
CA ILE A 111 -11.29 -6.06 11.52
C ILE A 111 -12.51 -6.43 10.66
N SER A 112 -12.86 -7.72 10.59
CA SER A 112 -13.96 -8.20 9.75
C SER A 112 -15.31 -7.62 10.21
N GLN A 113 -15.54 -7.50 11.53
CA GLN A 113 -16.76 -6.90 12.08
C GLN A 113 -16.81 -5.39 11.80
N GLY A 114 -15.71 -4.67 12.02
CA GLY A 114 -15.65 -3.23 11.81
C GLY A 114 -15.75 -2.81 10.35
N LEU A 115 -15.32 -3.67 9.42
CA LEU A 115 -15.45 -3.44 7.98
C LEU A 115 -16.72 -4.05 7.36
N SER A 116 -17.51 -4.79 8.16
CA SER A 116 -18.72 -5.44 7.67
C SER A 116 -19.76 -4.41 7.21
N GLY A 117 -20.44 -4.71 6.09
CA GLY A 117 -21.48 -3.84 5.54
C GLY A 117 -20.98 -2.62 4.77
N LEU A 118 -19.66 -2.37 4.75
CA LEU A 118 -19.13 -1.31 3.89
C LEU A 118 -19.23 -1.74 2.42
N PRO A 119 -19.62 -0.82 1.51
CA PRO A 119 -19.67 -1.12 0.08
C PRO A 119 -18.25 -1.38 -0.45
N GLN A 120 -18.15 -2.17 -1.51
CA GLN A 120 -16.86 -2.47 -2.16
C GLN A 120 -16.12 -1.23 -2.66
N GLY A 121 -16.84 -0.13 -2.88
CA GLY A 121 -16.30 1.09 -3.45
C GLY A 121 -16.22 1.04 -4.98
N ASN A 122 -16.23 2.24 -5.57
CA ASN A 122 -16.06 2.43 -6.99
C ASN A 122 -15.30 3.74 -7.24
N GLU A 123 -14.22 3.94 -6.48
CA GLU A 123 -13.29 5.05 -6.66
C GLU A 123 -12.08 4.56 -7.46
N PRO A 124 -11.42 5.42 -8.25
CA PRO A 124 -10.15 5.08 -8.86
C PRO A 124 -9.10 4.83 -7.78
N THR A 125 -8.50 3.64 -7.76
CA THR A 125 -7.45 3.27 -6.82
C THR A 125 -6.21 2.75 -7.52
N HIS A 126 -5.06 2.88 -6.85
CA HIS A 126 -3.80 2.27 -7.27
C HIS A 126 -3.80 0.76 -6.97
N GLY A 127 -4.33 0.36 -5.81
CA GLY A 127 -4.45 -1.03 -5.37
C GLY A 127 -3.21 -1.62 -4.68
N ASP A 128 -2.05 -0.92 -4.75
CA ASP A 128 -0.81 -1.28 -4.04
C ASP A 128 0.02 -0.02 -3.75
N PHE A 129 -0.62 0.98 -3.13
CA PHE A 129 -0.07 2.31 -2.90
C PHE A 129 0.84 2.33 -1.68
N HIS A 130 2.14 2.12 -1.88
CA HIS A 130 3.13 2.15 -0.80
C HIS A 130 4.38 2.95 -1.18
N GLU A 131 5.25 3.22 -0.21
CA GLU A 131 6.40 4.10 -0.35
C GLU A 131 7.43 3.67 -1.41
N GLY A 132 7.46 2.39 -1.76
CA GLY A 132 8.31 1.85 -2.82
C GLY A 132 7.84 2.24 -4.23
N GLN A 133 6.53 2.47 -4.40
CA GLN A 133 5.90 2.80 -5.68
C GLN A 133 5.81 4.30 -5.94
N ILE A 134 6.02 5.13 -4.94
CA ILE A 134 5.90 6.58 -5.02
C ILE A 134 7.27 7.21 -5.26
N HIS A 135 7.40 8.06 -6.27
CA HIS A 135 8.60 8.86 -6.52
C HIS A 135 8.43 10.30 -6.05
N VAL A 136 9.50 10.82 -5.45
CA VAL A 136 9.54 12.20 -4.94
C VAL A 136 10.78 12.94 -5.44
N TRP A 137 10.61 14.25 -5.67
CA TRP A 137 11.66 15.16 -6.09
C TRP A 137 11.45 16.53 -5.44
N ASN A 138 12.48 17.07 -4.79
CA ASN A 138 12.42 18.39 -4.15
C ASN A 138 11.20 18.59 -3.21
N GLY A 139 10.88 17.58 -2.40
CA GLY A 139 9.77 17.65 -1.45
C GLY A 139 8.37 17.54 -2.07
N GLN A 140 8.28 17.17 -3.34
CA GLN A 140 7.02 16.95 -4.06
C GLN A 140 6.92 15.54 -4.59
N VAL A 141 5.71 15.00 -4.63
CA VAL A 141 5.42 13.75 -5.35
C VAL A 141 5.52 14.02 -6.84
N CYS A 142 6.30 13.21 -7.55
CA CYS A 142 6.55 13.38 -8.98
C CYS A 142 6.21 12.15 -9.83
N GLY A 143 5.75 11.07 -9.22
CA GLY A 143 5.29 9.91 -9.97
C GLY A 143 4.92 8.69 -9.15
N ILE A 144 4.27 7.74 -9.82
CA ILE A 144 3.86 6.45 -9.28
C ILE A 144 4.24 5.32 -10.23
N LEU A 145 4.75 4.22 -9.64
CA LEU A 145 5.15 2.98 -10.32
C LEU A 145 4.08 1.90 -10.14
N ASP A 146 4.29 0.76 -10.80
CA ASP A 146 3.55 -0.49 -10.65
C ASP A 146 2.02 -0.31 -10.76
N VAL A 147 1.61 0.18 -11.92
CA VAL A 147 0.21 0.50 -12.23
C VAL A 147 -0.62 -0.73 -12.63
N ASP A 148 -0.09 -1.93 -12.48
CA ASP A 148 -0.75 -3.18 -12.88
C ASP A 148 -1.96 -3.51 -12.00
N THR A 149 -2.04 -2.91 -10.82
CA THR A 149 -3.09 -3.11 -9.83
C THR A 149 -4.21 -2.07 -9.87
N ILE A 150 -4.07 -1.00 -10.68
CA ILE A 150 -5.09 0.05 -10.76
C ILE A 150 -6.46 -0.52 -11.13
N GLY A 151 -7.49 -0.02 -10.45
CA GLY A 151 -8.86 -0.47 -10.65
C GLY A 151 -9.85 0.20 -9.71
N PRO A 152 -11.14 -0.19 -9.77
CA PRO A 152 -12.15 0.29 -8.85
C PRO A 152 -11.93 -0.26 -7.44
N GLY A 153 -12.01 0.61 -6.43
CA GLY A 153 -11.85 0.25 -5.03
C GLY A 153 -12.33 1.35 -4.10
N ARG A 154 -11.72 1.43 -2.93
CA ARG A 154 -11.95 2.49 -1.96
C ARG A 154 -10.64 3.26 -1.74
N ARG A 155 -10.73 4.58 -1.68
CA ARG A 155 -9.57 5.44 -1.36
C ARG A 155 -8.89 5.01 -0.07
N ALA A 156 -9.68 4.52 0.89
CA ALA A 156 -9.18 4.00 2.16
C ALA A 156 -8.22 2.81 1.99
N ASP A 157 -8.35 1.99 0.96
CA ASP A 157 -7.42 0.86 0.72
C ASP A 157 -6.02 1.35 0.34
N ASP A 158 -5.92 2.35 -0.55
CA ASP A 158 -4.64 2.92 -0.96
C ASP A 158 -3.93 3.61 0.22
N LEU A 159 -4.65 4.46 0.96
CA LEU A 159 -4.08 5.15 2.12
C LEU A 159 -3.71 4.17 3.23
N ALA A 160 -4.51 3.12 3.43
CA ALA A 160 -4.23 2.07 4.39
C ALA A 160 -2.99 1.24 4.02
N CYS A 161 -2.78 0.97 2.73
CA CYS A 161 -1.58 0.31 2.25
C CYS A 161 -0.34 1.11 2.63
N LEU A 162 -0.33 2.41 2.36
CA LEU A 162 0.79 3.29 2.73
C LEU A 162 1.00 3.35 4.25
N VAL A 163 -0.05 3.54 5.04
CA VAL A 163 0.04 3.59 6.52
C VAL A 163 0.58 2.27 7.07
N ALA A 164 0.10 1.13 6.59
CA ALA A 164 0.57 -0.19 7.01
C ALA A 164 2.06 -0.39 6.73
N HIS A 165 2.48 -0.11 5.50
CA HIS A 165 3.89 -0.22 5.12
C HIS A 165 4.79 0.65 6.00
N LEU A 166 4.43 1.92 6.20
CA LEU A 166 5.21 2.83 7.05
C LEU A 166 5.19 2.44 8.53
N SER A 167 4.12 1.80 9.01
CA SER A 167 4.01 1.32 10.40
C SER A 167 4.81 0.05 10.67
N THR A 168 5.20 -0.69 9.62
CA THR A 168 5.83 -2.01 9.72
C THR A 168 7.26 -2.05 9.19
N VAL A 169 7.88 -0.88 8.89
CA VAL A 169 9.27 -0.82 8.42
C VAL A 169 10.21 -1.47 9.43
N GLN A 170 10.98 -2.44 8.97
CA GLN A 170 11.94 -3.19 9.78
C GLN A 170 13.35 -2.56 9.73
N HIS A 171 14.23 -3.02 10.61
CA HIS A 171 15.65 -2.66 10.66
C HIS A 171 15.96 -1.17 10.85
N MET A 172 15.01 -0.43 11.43
CA MET A 172 15.22 0.99 11.78
C MET A 172 16.02 1.13 13.07
N ASN A 173 17.00 2.05 13.08
CA ASN A 173 17.55 2.55 14.35
C ASN A 173 16.52 3.47 15.04
N SER A 174 16.81 3.84 16.30
CA SER A 174 15.89 4.66 17.11
C SER A 174 15.52 6.00 16.45
N SER A 175 16.49 6.67 15.85
CA SER A 175 16.28 7.95 15.16
C SER A 175 15.40 7.80 13.92
N GLN A 176 15.56 6.73 13.17
CA GLN A 176 14.71 6.42 12.01
C GLN A 176 13.28 6.08 12.44
N ALA A 177 13.14 5.32 13.53
CA ALA A 177 11.83 4.99 14.09
C ALA A 177 11.10 6.23 14.61
N ASP A 178 11.82 7.14 15.31
CA ASP A 178 11.24 8.43 15.74
C ASP A 178 10.78 9.27 14.57
N ARG A 179 11.60 9.36 13.54
CA ARG A 179 11.25 10.07 12.32
C ARG A 179 10.00 9.49 11.64
N MET A 180 9.91 8.16 11.54
CA MET A 180 8.73 7.50 10.94
C MET A 180 7.47 7.81 11.75
N ARG A 181 7.55 7.76 13.09
CA ARG A 181 6.43 8.16 13.96
C ARG A 181 6.02 9.62 13.74
N GLN A 182 6.98 10.53 13.58
CA GLN A 182 6.68 11.95 13.29
C GLN A 182 5.99 12.13 11.95
N ILE A 183 6.46 11.43 10.90
CA ILE A 183 5.85 11.48 9.57
C ILE A 183 4.41 10.97 9.63
N LEU A 184 4.17 9.80 10.23
CA LEU A 184 2.82 9.25 10.38
C LEU A 184 1.92 10.15 11.22
N ALA A 185 2.44 10.74 12.32
CA ALA A 185 1.70 11.69 13.15
C ALA A 185 1.29 12.96 12.37
N GLY A 186 2.05 13.37 11.36
CA GLY A 186 1.71 14.48 10.48
C GLY A 186 0.78 14.10 9.33
N TRP A 187 0.94 12.90 8.76
CA TRP A 187 0.20 12.51 7.56
C TRP A 187 -1.19 11.92 7.86
N VAL A 188 -1.29 11.07 8.88
CA VAL A 188 -2.53 10.37 9.20
C VAL A 188 -3.71 11.32 9.48
N PRO A 189 -3.57 12.44 10.21
CA PRO A 189 -4.66 13.40 10.36
C PRO A 189 -5.17 14.01 9.04
N VAL A 190 -4.29 14.18 8.04
CA VAL A 190 -4.70 14.61 6.69
C VAL A 190 -5.50 13.51 5.99
N PHE A 191 -5.05 12.26 6.08
CA PHE A 191 -5.78 11.12 5.51
C PHE A 191 -7.16 10.96 6.16
N ASP A 192 -7.28 11.20 7.46
CA ASP A 192 -8.54 11.17 8.21
C ASP A 192 -9.57 12.22 7.74
N THR A 193 -9.13 13.27 7.04
CA THR A 193 -10.06 14.21 6.41
C THR A 193 -10.61 13.72 5.07
N ARG A 194 -10.05 12.64 4.52
CA ARG A 194 -10.35 12.12 3.17
C ARG A 194 -11.10 10.80 3.19
N VAL A 195 -10.95 10.03 4.25
CA VAL A 195 -11.60 8.73 4.45
C VAL A 195 -12.05 8.58 5.90
N ASP A 196 -12.93 7.62 6.17
CA ASP A 196 -13.33 7.34 7.55
C ASP A 196 -12.13 6.87 8.39
N PRO A 197 -11.85 7.52 9.55
CA PRO A 197 -10.69 7.19 10.37
C PRO A 197 -10.70 5.76 10.91
N VAL A 198 -11.87 5.20 11.24
CA VAL A 198 -11.99 3.83 11.74
C VAL A 198 -11.69 2.85 10.61
N GLU A 199 -12.27 3.09 9.43
CA GLU A 199 -12.01 2.28 8.24
C GLU A 199 -10.52 2.30 7.89
N LEU A 200 -9.86 3.47 7.92
CA LEU A 200 -8.44 3.61 7.64
C LEU A 200 -7.59 2.72 8.56
N ARG A 201 -7.80 2.77 9.89
CA ARG A 201 -7.02 1.97 10.85
C ARG A 201 -7.25 0.48 10.68
N LEU A 202 -8.49 0.07 10.51
CA LEU A 202 -8.81 -1.36 10.36
C LEU A 202 -8.25 -1.94 9.06
N ARG A 203 -8.33 -1.20 7.96
CA ARG A 203 -7.70 -1.62 6.68
C ARG A 203 -6.18 -1.62 6.80
N SER A 204 -5.57 -0.62 7.45
CA SER A 204 -4.14 -0.60 7.70
C SER A 204 -3.68 -1.81 8.53
N ALA A 205 -4.43 -2.17 9.57
CA ALA A 205 -4.14 -3.36 10.37
C ALA A 205 -4.23 -4.65 9.53
N ALA A 206 -5.26 -4.77 8.68
CA ALA A 206 -5.40 -5.93 7.77
C ALA A 206 -4.23 -6.04 6.79
N VAL A 207 -3.79 -4.93 6.20
CA VAL A 207 -2.61 -4.89 5.32
C VAL A 207 -1.35 -5.25 6.11
N ALA A 208 -1.15 -4.70 7.31
CA ALA A 208 -0.01 -5.05 8.16
C ALA A 208 0.05 -6.56 8.45
N ILE A 209 -1.09 -7.20 8.75
CA ILE A 209 -1.15 -8.67 8.91
C ILE A 209 -0.73 -9.40 7.63
N SER A 210 -1.08 -8.90 6.45
CA SER A 210 -0.61 -9.49 5.20
C SER A 210 0.91 -9.40 5.04
N LEU A 211 1.51 -8.28 5.47
CA LEU A 211 2.96 -8.06 5.47
C LEU A 211 3.69 -8.98 6.48
N ALA A 212 3.04 -9.37 7.58
CA ALA A 212 3.58 -10.30 8.58
C ALA A 212 3.93 -11.67 8.00
N THR A 213 3.43 -12.03 6.82
CA THR A 213 3.86 -13.25 6.10
C THR A 213 5.24 -13.13 5.46
N GLY A 214 5.74 -11.92 5.26
CA GLY A 214 6.97 -11.62 4.50
C GLY A 214 8.21 -12.22 5.11
N PRO A 215 8.57 -11.91 6.37
CA PRO A 215 9.84 -12.36 6.97
C PRO A 215 10.04 -13.88 6.92
N TYR A 216 9.00 -14.66 7.23
CA TYR A 216 9.05 -16.11 7.13
C TYR A 216 9.22 -16.60 5.67
N ARG A 217 8.48 -16.01 4.71
CA ARG A 217 8.56 -16.37 3.30
C ARG A 217 9.92 -16.05 2.69
N SER A 218 10.54 -14.96 3.11
CA SER A 218 11.88 -14.53 2.68
C SER A 218 13.00 -15.25 3.43
N GLN A 219 12.68 -16.14 4.38
CA GLN A 219 13.64 -16.90 5.20
C GLN A 219 14.64 -15.99 5.93
N GLU A 220 14.15 -14.85 6.46
CA GLU A 220 14.99 -13.91 7.20
C GLU A 220 15.50 -14.52 8.50
N ALA A 221 16.74 -14.22 8.89
CA ALA A 221 17.36 -14.85 10.05
C ALA A 221 16.58 -14.63 11.36
N ASN A 222 15.94 -13.46 11.50
CA ASN A 222 15.15 -13.07 12.67
C ASN A 222 13.64 -13.05 12.38
N TRP A 223 13.17 -13.81 11.40
CA TRP A 223 11.79 -13.77 10.92
C TRP A 223 10.73 -13.80 12.04
N GLY A 224 10.94 -14.57 13.10
CA GLY A 224 9.98 -14.67 14.21
C GLY A 224 9.81 -13.37 14.97
N ALA A 225 10.92 -12.69 15.29
CA ALA A 225 10.90 -11.39 15.97
C ALA A 225 10.32 -10.29 15.06
N GLU A 226 10.64 -10.31 13.79
CA GLU A 226 10.13 -9.36 12.79
C GLU A 226 8.64 -9.55 12.54
N THR A 227 8.19 -10.80 12.36
CA THR A 227 6.77 -11.12 12.25
C THR A 227 5.99 -10.64 13.48
N LEU A 228 6.51 -10.86 14.69
CA LEU A 228 5.89 -10.40 15.93
C LEU A 228 5.80 -8.88 15.98
N SER A 229 6.85 -8.17 15.60
CA SER A 229 6.87 -6.70 15.52
C SER A 229 5.79 -6.16 14.57
N ILE A 230 5.57 -6.82 13.44
CA ILE A 230 4.51 -6.46 12.49
C ILE A 230 3.11 -6.73 13.08
N ILE A 231 2.93 -7.85 13.78
CA ILE A 231 1.67 -8.15 14.49
C ILE A 231 1.41 -7.09 15.57
N ASP A 232 2.43 -6.66 16.33
CA ASP A 232 2.32 -5.61 17.34
C ASP A 232 1.88 -4.27 16.70
N ALA A 233 2.44 -3.91 15.56
CA ALA A 233 2.04 -2.73 14.80
C ALA A 233 0.58 -2.81 14.32
N ALA A 234 0.15 -3.96 13.82
CA ALA A 234 -1.24 -4.17 13.42
C ALA A 234 -2.21 -4.05 14.60
N GLU A 235 -1.89 -4.63 15.75
CA GLU A 235 -2.71 -4.51 16.96
C GLU A 235 -2.76 -3.07 17.49
N ALA A 236 -1.64 -2.34 17.42
CA ALA A 236 -1.61 -0.93 17.78
C ALA A 236 -2.53 -0.06 16.91
N LEU A 237 -2.68 -0.39 15.61
CA LEU A 237 -3.64 0.28 14.73
C LEU A 237 -5.09 -0.02 15.12
N ILE A 238 -5.41 -1.26 15.47
CA ILE A 238 -6.73 -1.66 15.96
C ILE A 238 -7.08 -0.91 17.25
N ASN A 239 -6.13 -0.83 18.20
CA ASN A 239 -6.33 -0.19 19.50
C ASN A 239 -6.57 1.33 19.44
N GLN A 240 -6.35 1.97 18.28
CA GLN A 240 -6.71 3.38 18.07
C GLN A 240 -8.21 3.59 17.85
N VAL A 241 -8.98 2.53 17.59
CA VAL A 241 -10.40 2.61 17.19
C VAL A 241 -11.31 1.60 17.92
N ALA A 242 -10.73 0.77 18.80
CA ALA A 242 -11.46 -0.21 19.61
C ALA A 242 -11.98 0.40 20.92
#